data_62e7a7a0dee0a26cedceadabef17ad8e
#
_entry.id   62e7a7a0dee0a26cedceadabef17ad8e
#
_cell.length_a   1.000
_cell.length_b   1.000
_cell.length_c   1.000
_cell.angle_alpha   90.00
_cell.angle_beta   90.00
_cell.angle_gamma   90.00
#
_symmetry.space_group_name_H-M   'P 1'
#
loop_
_entity.id
_entity.type
_entity.pdbx_description
1 polymer ?
#
loop_
_entity_poly.entity_id
_entity_poly.type
_entity_poly.pdbx_seq_one_letter_code
_entity_poly.pdbx_strand_id
1 'polypeptide(L)'
;SESQLASRGKDLTHTPLLGVQVGLICDGPLLAYGKLALEDFRAKKVTRAFTESVLDIIVSTGITSNLVTTKDSYYYNSSLAHCFYNASMVLPEIHKHLHGEVVSFGTLVLHAVDGNEEALDRMLAFNRSVKLPVTLAELDITRPEQVEALIDRAVSIKEWTCVPYEMTKDKFRAGIYEVDRRGRELIAAE
;
A
#
# COMPACT_ATOMS: atom_id res chain seq x y z
N SER A 1 -0.67 3.88 -6.29
CA SER A 1 -0.42 4.86 -5.20
C SER A 1 1.07 5.17 -5.03
N GLU A 2 1.95 4.16 -4.77
CA GLU A 2 3.36 4.41 -4.44
C GLU A 2 4.16 5.09 -5.54
N SER A 3 4.05 4.62 -6.80
CA SER A 3 4.75 5.23 -7.94
C SER A 3 4.36 6.70 -8.16
N GLN A 4 3.10 7.02 -7.92
CA GLN A 4 2.60 8.39 -8.01
C GLN A 4 3.17 9.28 -6.90
N LEU A 5 3.26 8.76 -5.66
CA LEU A 5 3.85 9.50 -4.56
C LEU A 5 5.35 9.69 -4.75
N ALA A 6 6.07 8.61 -5.09
CA ALA A 6 7.53 8.63 -5.26
C ALA A 6 7.99 9.52 -6.44
N SER A 7 7.17 9.66 -7.48
CA SER A 7 7.49 10.44 -8.68
C SER A 7 6.96 11.87 -8.64
N ARG A 8 6.12 12.22 -7.67
CA ARG A 8 5.49 13.54 -7.57
C ARG A 8 6.53 14.66 -7.51
N GLY A 9 6.39 15.66 -8.38
CA GLY A 9 7.30 16.80 -8.46
C GLY A 9 8.67 16.50 -9.11
N LYS A 10 8.86 15.28 -9.65
CA LYS A 10 10.08 14.93 -10.39
C LYS A 10 9.91 15.28 -11.87
N ASP A 11 11.01 15.68 -12.51
CA ASP A 11 11.09 15.81 -13.97
C ASP A 11 11.26 14.41 -14.57
N LEU A 12 10.16 13.83 -15.08
CA LEU A 12 10.12 12.46 -15.56
C LEU A 12 10.44 12.42 -17.06
N THR A 13 11.44 11.64 -17.42
CA THR A 13 11.67 11.29 -18.83
C THR A 13 10.54 10.37 -19.33
N HIS A 14 10.53 10.11 -20.66
CA HIS A 14 9.42 9.39 -21.32
C HIS A 14 9.06 8.04 -20.66
N THR A 15 10.05 7.21 -20.34
CA THR A 15 9.79 5.86 -19.81
C THR A 15 9.14 5.85 -18.41
N PRO A 16 9.69 6.54 -17.39
CA PRO A 16 9.01 6.59 -16.09
C PRO A 16 7.69 7.34 -16.14
N LEU A 17 7.56 8.37 -17.00
CA LEU A 17 6.27 9.05 -17.19
C LEU A 17 5.20 8.08 -17.71
N LEU A 18 5.52 7.27 -18.73
CA LEU A 18 4.61 6.24 -19.24
C LEU A 18 4.24 5.25 -18.14
N GLY A 19 5.20 4.79 -17.34
CA GLY A 19 4.97 3.86 -16.24
C GLY A 19 4.04 4.43 -15.17
N VAL A 20 4.22 5.70 -14.79
CA VAL A 20 3.35 6.38 -13.83
C VAL A 20 1.93 6.53 -14.38
N GLN A 21 1.77 6.84 -15.68
CA GLN A 21 0.46 6.93 -16.34
C GLN A 21 -0.24 5.56 -16.44
N VAL A 22 0.48 4.49 -16.78
CA VAL A 22 -0.06 3.12 -16.74
C VAL A 22 -0.47 2.75 -15.31
N GLY A 23 0.33 3.14 -14.30
CA GLY A 23 0.01 2.91 -12.89
C GLY A 23 -1.30 3.54 -12.39
N LEU A 24 -1.82 4.57 -13.09
CA LEU A 24 -3.11 5.20 -12.76
C LEU A 24 -4.32 4.29 -12.99
N ILE A 25 -4.20 3.31 -13.88
CA ILE A 25 -5.31 2.40 -14.16
C ILE A 25 -5.32 1.15 -13.27
N CYS A 26 -4.24 0.89 -12.52
CA CYS A 26 -4.09 -0.36 -11.76
C CYS A 26 -5.05 -0.49 -10.57
N ASP A 27 -5.51 0.60 -9.96
CA ASP A 27 -6.44 0.51 -8.83
C ASP A 27 -7.91 0.35 -9.26
N GLY A 28 -8.29 0.87 -10.42
CA GLY A 28 -9.67 0.84 -10.93
C GLY A 28 -10.26 -0.56 -11.02
N PRO A 29 -9.69 -1.48 -11.82
CA PRO A 29 -10.17 -2.86 -11.92
C PRO A 29 -10.15 -3.60 -10.59
N LEU A 30 -9.10 -3.41 -9.79
CA LEU A 30 -8.97 -4.08 -8.51
C LEU A 30 -10.07 -3.65 -7.52
N LEU A 31 -10.34 -2.36 -7.43
CA LEU A 31 -11.40 -1.84 -6.55
C LEU A 31 -12.80 -2.22 -7.06
N ALA A 32 -13.00 -2.27 -8.38
CA ALA A 32 -14.29 -2.62 -8.98
C ALA A 32 -14.60 -4.12 -8.88
N TYR A 33 -13.62 -4.97 -9.06
CA TYR A 33 -13.80 -6.41 -9.25
C TYR A 33 -13.16 -7.28 -8.18
N GLY A 34 -12.21 -6.78 -7.37
CA GLY A 34 -11.37 -7.59 -6.49
C GLY A 34 -12.16 -8.45 -5.50
N LYS A 35 -13.23 -7.93 -4.89
CA LYS A 35 -14.07 -8.72 -4.00
C LYS A 35 -14.74 -9.90 -4.74
N LEU A 36 -15.37 -9.62 -5.88
CA LEU A 36 -16.02 -10.66 -6.68
C LEU A 36 -15.01 -11.65 -7.26
N ALA A 37 -13.85 -11.16 -7.71
CA ALA A 37 -12.77 -12.01 -8.19
C ALA A 37 -12.26 -12.98 -7.12
N LEU A 38 -12.19 -12.55 -5.85
CA LEU A 38 -11.82 -13.40 -4.72
C LEU A 38 -12.90 -14.47 -4.44
N GLU A 39 -14.18 -14.14 -4.56
CA GLU A 39 -15.29 -15.06 -4.46
C GLU A 39 -15.26 -16.10 -5.61
N ASP A 40 -15.03 -15.63 -6.84
CA ASP A 40 -14.90 -16.48 -8.03
C ASP A 40 -13.70 -17.42 -7.92
N PHE A 41 -12.57 -16.94 -7.43
CA PHE A 41 -11.39 -17.77 -7.16
C PHE A 41 -11.73 -18.93 -6.20
N ARG A 42 -12.41 -18.62 -5.08
CA ARG A 42 -12.84 -19.64 -4.10
C ARG A 42 -13.84 -20.62 -4.70
N ALA A 43 -14.71 -20.14 -5.56
CA ALA A 43 -15.69 -20.93 -6.28
C ALA A 43 -15.12 -21.66 -7.51
N LYS A 44 -13.82 -21.46 -7.82
CA LYS A 44 -13.13 -22.01 -9.01
C LYS A 44 -13.84 -21.63 -10.33
N LYS A 45 -14.32 -20.38 -10.40
CA LYS A 45 -14.98 -19.81 -11.58
C LYS A 45 -14.08 -18.81 -12.28
N VAL A 46 -14.05 -18.88 -13.60
CA VAL A 46 -13.40 -17.87 -14.45
C VAL A 46 -14.48 -16.96 -15.00
N THR A 47 -14.63 -15.79 -14.38
CA THR A 47 -15.57 -14.77 -14.80
C THR A 47 -14.81 -13.55 -15.36
N ARG A 48 -15.55 -12.54 -15.83
CA ARG A 48 -14.96 -11.27 -16.21
C ARG A 48 -14.25 -10.61 -15.03
N ALA A 49 -14.85 -10.59 -13.83
CA ALA A 49 -14.25 -9.99 -12.66
C ALA A 49 -12.92 -10.66 -12.29
N PHE A 50 -12.88 -11.99 -12.31
CA PHE A 50 -11.64 -12.75 -12.08
C PHE A 50 -10.57 -12.42 -13.14
N THR A 51 -10.96 -12.43 -14.43
CA THR A 51 -10.02 -12.18 -15.54
C THR A 51 -9.44 -10.76 -15.49
N GLU A 52 -10.28 -9.73 -15.29
CA GLU A 52 -9.83 -8.32 -15.21
C GLU A 52 -8.88 -8.11 -14.01
N SER A 53 -9.20 -8.70 -12.85
CA SER A 53 -8.32 -8.62 -11.67
C SER A 53 -6.97 -9.32 -11.90
N VAL A 54 -6.95 -10.49 -12.53
CA VAL A 54 -5.72 -11.21 -12.83
C VAL A 54 -4.86 -10.45 -13.86
N LEU A 55 -5.48 -9.89 -14.90
CA LEU A 55 -4.78 -9.08 -15.89
C LEU A 55 -4.19 -7.81 -15.25
N ASP A 56 -4.92 -7.17 -14.36
CA ASP A 56 -4.43 -6.00 -13.65
C ASP A 56 -3.22 -6.33 -12.77
N ILE A 57 -3.30 -7.41 -11.98
CA ILE A 57 -2.21 -7.85 -11.10
C ILE A 57 -0.97 -8.26 -11.90
N ILE A 58 -1.13 -9.02 -13.00
CA ILE A 58 0.01 -9.59 -13.72
C ILE A 58 0.54 -8.63 -14.79
N VAL A 59 -0.35 -8.05 -15.61
CA VAL A 59 0.03 -7.26 -16.78
C VAL A 59 0.22 -5.80 -16.41
N SER A 60 -0.82 -5.13 -15.90
CA SER A 60 -0.77 -3.68 -15.63
C SER A 60 0.28 -3.35 -14.58
N THR A 61 0.26 -4.05 -13.44
CA THR A 61 1.23 -3.85 -12.35
C THR A 61 2.64 -4.25 -12.80
N GLY A 62 2.79 -5.35 -13.55
CA GLY A 62 4.08 -5.79 -14.07
C GLY A 62 4.68 -4.77 -15.05
N ILE A 63 3.90 -4.23 -15.98
CA ILE A 63 4.34 -3.17 -16.90
C ILE A 63 4.74 -1.93 -16.13
N THR A 64 3.88 -1.45 -15.21
CA THR A 64 4.16 -0.28 -14.37
C THR A 64 5.48 -0.46 -13.64
N SER A 65 5.66 -1.56 -12.91
CA SER A 65 6.87 -1.84 -12.13
C SER A 65 8.15 -1.79 -12.97
N ASN A 66 8.12 -2.34 -14.19
CA ASN A 66 9.27 -2.32 -15.09
C ASN A 66 9.59 -0.93 -15.65
N LEU A 67 8.57 -0.09 -15.86
CA LEU A 67 8.75 1.25 -16.44
C LEU A 67 9.15 2.30 -15.39
N VAL A 68 8.77 2.12 -14.11
CA VAL A 68 9.03 3.10 -13.05
C VAL A 68 10.31 2.83 -12.26
N THR A 69 11.08 1.83 -12.64
CA THR A 69 12.35 1.48 -11.98
C THR A 69 13.42 1.09 -12.99
N THR A 70 14.62 1.66 -12.83
CA THR A 70 15.84 1.15 -13.46
C THR A 70 16.94 1.06 -12.41
N LYS A 71 17.92 0.20 -12.66
CA LYS A 71 19.00 -0.07 -11.70
C LYS A 71 19.75 1.20 -11.27
N ASP A 72 20.03 2.09 -12.21
CA ASP A 72 21.02 3.16 -12.01
C ASP A 72 20.45 4.59 -12.22
N SER A 73 19.18 4.74 -12.61
CA SER A 73 18.68 6.06 -13.02
C SER A 73 17.54 6.57 -12.14
N TYR A 74 16.54 5.76 -11.87
CA TYR A 74 15.37 6.19 -11.07
C TYR A 74 14.70 5.01 -10.38
N TYR A 75 13.99 5.32 -9.29
CA TYR A 75 13.27 4.34 -8.49
C TYR A 75 11.97 4.95 -7.97
N TYR A 76 10.87 4.66 -8.65
CA TYR A 76 9.52 5.10 -8.28
C TYR A 76 8.58 3.92 -8.02
N ASN A 77 9.13 2.72 -7.83
CA ASN A 77 8.36 1.50 -7.69
C ASN A 77 7.75 1.33 -6.30
N SER A 78 8.37 1.89 -5.29
CA SER A 78 7.88 1.80 -3.91
C SER A 78 8.10 3.11 -3.13
N SER A 79 7.34 3.27 -2.07
CA SER A 79 7.32 4.43 -1.19
C SER A 79 6.91 3.99 0.23
N LEU A 80 6.03 4.71 0.89
CA LEU A 80 5.69 4.51 2.31
C LEU A 80 5.01 3.17 2.62
N ALA A 81 4.29 2.56 1.67
CA ALA A 81 3.67 1.26 1.90
C ALA A 81 4.74 0.16 2.08
N HIS A 82 5.74 0.12 1.20
CA HIS A 82 6.87 -0.79 1.36
C HIS A 82 7.83 -0.35 2.47
N CYS A 83 7.94 0.95 2.76
CA CYS A 83 8.66 1.42 3.95
C CYS A 83 8.06 0.82 5.22
N PHE A 84 6.73 0.86 5.37
CA PHE A 84 6.03 0.23 6.49
C PHE A 84 6.30 -1.27 6.57
N TYR A 85 6.13 -2.00 5.45
CA TYR A 85 6.41 -3.44 5.40
C TYR A 85 7.86 -3.75 5.77
N ASN A 86 8.85 -3.15 5.09
CA ASN A 86 10.26 -3.43 5.33
C ASN A 86 10.69 -3.09 6.76
N ALA A 87 10.14 -2.03 7.33
CA ALA A 87 10.39 -1.63 8.71
C ALA A 87 9.75 -2.59 9.71
N SER A 88 8.52 -3.05 9.45
CA SER A 88 7.80 -3.95 10.35
C SER A 88 8.46 -5.33 10.50
N MET A 89 9.37 -5.70 9.59
CA MET A 89 10.12 -6.96 9.67
C MET A 89 11.04 -7.10 10.90
N VAL A 90 11.22 -6.05 11.69
CA VAL A 90 11.88 -6.15 13.01
C VAL A 90 10.99 -6.81 14.07
N LEU A 91 9.70 -6.94 13.78
CA LEU A 91 8.71 -7.52 14.68
C LEU A 91 8.49 -9.00 14.33
N PRO A 92 8.78 -9.94 15.22
CA PRO A 92 8.57 -11.37 14.94
C PRO A 92 7.13 -11.72 14.57
N GLU A 93 6.16 -10.99 15.08
CA GLU A 93 4.74 -11.18 14.85
C GLU A 93 4.36 -11.02 13.37
N ILE A 94 5.05 -10.14 12.67
CA ILE A 94 4.79 -9.86 11.25
C ILE A 94 5.13 -11.03 10.33
N HIS A 95 6.06 -11.89 10.72
CA HIS A 95 6.54 -12.98 9.86
C HIS A 95 5.48 -14.05 9.53
N LYS A 96 4.37 -14.08 10.23
CA LYS A 96 3.24 -14.98 9.94
C LYS A 96 2.23 -14.38 8.96
N HIS A 97 2.31 -13.08 8.70
CA HIS A 97 1.44 -12.40 7.75
C HIS A 97 2.00 -12.47 6.32
N LEU A 98 1.10 -12.50 5.35
CA LEU A 98 1.51 -12.42 3.95
C LEU A 98 2.03 -11.01 3.64
N HIS A 99 3.03 -10.94 2.74
CA HIS A 99 3.59 -9.67 2.27
C HIS A 99 2.50 -8.68 1.86
N GLY A 100 1.53 -9.14 1.05
CA GLY A 100 0.44 -8.29 0.56
C GLY A 100 -0.50 -7.77 1.66
N GLU A 101 -0.70 -8.52 2.74
CA GLU A 101 -1.49 -8.07 3.90
C GLU A 101 -0.82 -6.87 4.56
N VAL A 102 0.47 -6.96 4.83
CA VAL A 102 1.22 -5.88 5.49
C VAL A 102 1.39 -4.67 4.58
N VAL A 103 1.67 -4.88 3.28
CA VAL A 103 1.77 -3.79 2.30
C VAL A 103 0.42 -3.11 2.08
N SER A 104 -0.70 -3.84 2.15
CA SER A 104 -2.03 -3.23 2.03
C SER A 104 -2.32 -2.26 3.17
N PHE A 105 -1.96 -2.63 4.42
CA PHE A 105 -2.02 -1.71 5.56
C PHE A 105 -1.06 -0.53 5.37
N GLY A 106 0.16 -0.79 4.90
CA GLY A 106 1.13 0.26 4.54
C GLY A 106 0.61 1.23 3.48
N THR A 107 -0.25 0.78 2.56
CA THR A 107 -0.91 1.66 1.57
C THR A 107 -1.91 2.62 2.24
N LEU A 108 -2.63 2.15 3.26
CA LEU A 108 -3.48 3.02 4.08
C LEU A 108 -2.63 4.07 4.81
N VAL A 109 -1.50 3.65 5.41
CA VAL A 109 -0.56 4.58 6.06
C VAL A 109 -0.01 5.61 5.08
N LEU A 110 0.33 5.20 3.85
CA LEU A 110 0.77 6.11 2.78
C LEU A 110 -0.27 7.21 2.54
N HIS A 111 -1.55 6.86 2.38
CA HIS A 111 -2.61 7.84 2.13
C HIS A 111 -2.86 8.74 3.34
N ALA A 112 -2.83 8.20 4.55
CA ALA A 112 -2.97 8.99 5.78
C ALA A 112 -1.82 10.02 5.92
N VAL A 113 -0.58 9.60 5.70
CA VAL A 113 0.61 10.47 5.74
C VAL A 113 0.57 11.54 4.65
N ASP A 114 0.10 11.18 3.47
CA ASP A 114 -0.02 12.10 2.32
C ASP A 114 -1.21 13.07 2.44
N GLY A 115 -2.12 12.85 3.39
CA GLY A 115 -3.33 13.65 3.57
C GLY A 115 -4.39 13.42 2.49
N ASN A 116 -4.34 12.27 1.82
CA ASN A 116 -5.32 11.90 0.78
C ASN A 116 -6.49 11.15 1.42
N GLU A 117 -7.39 11.90 2.05
CA GLU A 117 -8.54 11.39 2.79
C GLU A 117 -9.48 10.51 1.93
N GLU A 118 -9.79 10.96 0.71
CA GLU A 118 -10.67 10.23 -0.21
C GLU A 118 -10.09 8.85 -0.56
N ALA A 119 -8.79 8.79 -0.88
CA ALA A 119 -8.14 7.53 -1.19
C ALA A 119 -8.04 6.63 0.05
N LEU A 120 -7.78 7.21 1.24
CA LEU A 120 -7.75 6.46 2.49
C LEU A 120 -9.10 5.81 2.79
N ASP A 121 -10.20 6.55 2.72
CA ASP A 121 -11.54 6.03 2.98
C ASP A 121 -11.92 4.94 1.99
N ARG A 122 -11.65 5.15 0.70
CA ARG A 122 -11.89 4.17 -0.36
C ARG A 122 -11.10 2.88 -0.13
N MET A 123 -9.83 3.00 0.23
CA MET A 123 -8.96 1.84 0.46
C MET A 123 -9.30 1.11 1.78
N LEU A 124 -9.69 1.82 2.84
CA LEU A 124 -10.19 1.21 4.07
C LEU A 124 -11.43 0.35 3.80
N ALA A 125 -12.41 0.89 3.08
CA ALA A 125 -13.62 0.16 2.70
C ALA A 125 -13.29 -1.07 1.85
N PHE A 126 -12.38 -0.94 0.88
CA PHE A 126 -11.93 -2.05 0.06
C PHE A 126 -11.24 -3.13 0.90
N ASN A 127 -10.22 -2.78 1.68
CA ASN A 127 -9.49 -3.73 2.52
C ASN A 127 -10.47 -4.51 3.42
N ARG A 128 -11.39 -3.82 4.06
CA ARG A 128 -12.41 -4.46 4.90
C ARG A 128 -13.27 -5.45 4.12
N SER A 129 -13.70 -5.08 2.89
CA SER A 129 -14.55 -5.91 2.04
C SER A 129 -13.92 -7.23 1.61
N VAL A 130 -12.59 -7.30 1.54
CA VAL A 130 -11.80 -8.48 1.15
C VAL A 130 -11.04 -9.13 2.32
N LYS A 131 -11.25 -8.63 3.54
CA LYS A 131 -10.64 -9.10 4.79
C LYS A 131 -9.12 -8.88 4.84
N LEU A 132 -8.64 -7.80 4.27
CA LEU A 132 -7.29 -7.29 4.49
C LEU A 132 -7.25 -6.45 5.77
N PRO A 133 -6.09 -6.35 6.44
CA PRO A 133 -5.95 -5.60 7.69
C PRO A 133 -6.29 -4.11 7.52
N VAL A 134 -7.05 -3.57 8.50
CA VAL A 134 -7.36 -2.15 8.63
C VAL A 134 -6.96 -1.60 10.00
N THR A 135 -6.50 -2.47 10.91
CA THR A 135 -6.01 -2.10 12.24
C THR A 135 -4.65 -2.73 12.52
N LEU A 136 -3.89 -2.11 13.44
CA LEU A 136 -2.62 -2.67 13.91
C LEU A 136 -2.81 -4.03 14.60
N ALA A 137 -3.92 -4.20 15.33
CA ALA A 137 -4.23 -5.46 16.01
C ALA A 137 -4.41 -6.62 15.03
N GLU A 138 -4.94 -6.38 13.82
CA GLU A 138 -5.05 -7.40 12.77
C GLU A 138 -3.70 -7.80 12.16
N LEU A 139 -2.63 -7.03 12.45
CA LEU A 139 -1.23 -7.35 12.16
C LEU A 139 -0.46 -7.83 13.41
N ASP A 140 -1.16 -8.14 14.51
CA ASP A 140 -0.56 -8.50 15.79
C ASP A 140 0.36 -7.45 16.41
N ILE A 141 0.25 -6.21 15.97
CA ILE A 141 0.91 -5.04 16.56
C ILE A 141 -0.03 -4.47 17.62
N THR A 142 0.19 -4.84 18.88
CA THR A 142 -0.75 -4.51 19.98
C THR A 142 -0.14 -3.62 21.06
N ARG A 143 1.18 -3.38 21.00
CA ARG A 143 1.91 -2.60 21.98
C ARG A 143 2.55 -1.36 21.33
N PRO A 144 2.53 -0.19 21.99
CA PRO A 144 3.17 1.03 21.47
C PRO A 144 4.66 0.85 21.15
N GLU A 145 5.37 0.03 21.91
CA GLU A 145 6.82 -0.22 21.73
C GLU A 145 7.10 -0.90 20.38
N GLN A 146 6.17 -1.71 19.88
CA GLN A 146 6.30 -2.33 18.55
C GLN A 146 6.20 -1.27 17.44
N VAL A 147 5.30 -0.30 17.59
CA VAL A 147 5.17 0.82 16.63
C VAL A 147 6.44 1.69 16.66
N GLU A 148 6.98 2.00 17.84
CA GLU A 148 8.22 2.77 17.94
C GLU A 148 9.41 2.03 17.33
N ALA A 149 9.57 0.73 17.57
CA ALA A 149 10.62 -0.09 16.96
C ALA A 149 10.51 -0.12 15.42
N LEU A 150 9.29 -0.20 14.89
CA LEU A 150 9.02 -0.11 13.45
C LEU A 150 9.42 1.27 12.92
N ILE A 151 9.03 2.36 13.59
CA ILE A 151 9.36 3.73 13.17
C ILE A 151 10.87 3.97 13.21
N ASP A 152 11.55 3.52 14.25
CA ASP A 152 12.99 3.63 14.37
C ASP A 152 13.71 2.91 13.23
N ARG A 153 13.21 1.77 12.82
CA ARG A 153 13.73 1.04 11.66
C ARG A 153 13.41 1.75 10.34
N ALA A 154 12.20 2.32 10.19
CA ALA A 154 11.73 2.94 8.96
C ALA A 154 12.67 4.05 8.44
N VAL A 155 13.25 4.84 9.33
CA VAL A 155 14.18 5.94 8.97
C VAL A 155 15.40 5.44 8.16
N SER A 156 15.80 4.19 8.33
CA SER A 156 16.94 3.58 7.61
C SER A 156 16.51 2.83 6.32
N ILE A 157 15.23 2.77 6.03
CA ILE A 157 14.69 2.12 4.83
C ILE A 157 14.74 3.09 3.65
N LYS A 158 15.16 2.61 2.47
CA LYS A 158 15.28 3.45 1.25
C LYS A 158 13.98 4.21 0.94
N GLU A 159 12.86 3.54 1.06
CA GLU A 159 11.54 4.06 0.75
C GLU A 159 11.10 5.23 1.65
N TRP A 160 11.74 5.42 2.81
CA TRP A 160 11.54 6.60 3.67
C TRP A 160 11.75 7.92 2.94
N THR A 161 12.68 7.93 1.99
CA THR A 161 13.01 9.13 1.20
C THR A 161 12.26 9.19 -0.14
N CYS A 162 11.45 8.19 -0.45
CA CYS A 162 10.68 8.11 -1.70
C CYS A 162 9.33 8.86 -1.59
N VAL A 163 9.40 10.11 -1.14
CA VAL A 163 8.25 11.03 -1.00
C VAL A 163 8.66 12.43 -1.44
N PRO A 164 7.71 13.31 -1.85
CA PRO A 164 8.01 14.65 -2.35
C PRO A 164 8.22 15.70 -1.25
N TYR A 165 8.26 15.30 0.01
CA TYR A 165 8.37 16.17 1.18
C TYR A 165 9.31 15.56 2.24
N GLU A 166 9.70 16.37 3.22
CA GLU A 166 10.46 15.88 4.36
C GLU A 166 9.59 14.94 5.21
N MET A 167 10.08 13.71 5.38
CA MET A 167 9.43 12.71 6.24
C MET A 167 10.02 12.79 7.66
N THR A 168 9.15 12.85 8.65
CA THR A 168 9.52 12.80 10.06
C THR A 168 8.91 11.59 10.76
N LYS A 169 9.54 11.14 11.85
CA LYS A 169 8.99 10.07 12.68
C LYS A 169 7.58 10.39 13.18
N ASP A 170 7.34 11.65 13.58
CA ASP A 170 6.04 12.08 14.10
C ASP A 170 4.95 12.04 13.03
N LYS A 171 5.28 12.47 11.80
CA LYS A 171 4.34 12.39 10.67
C LYS A 171 3.98 10.94 10.33
N PHE A 172 4.98 10.05 10.31
CA PHE A 172 4.77 8.64 10.03
C PHE A 172 3.97 7.97 11.15
N ARG A 173 4.31 8.26 12.42
CA ARG A 173 3.57 7.81 13.60
C ARG A 173 2.11 8.24 13.55
N ALA A 174 1.87 9.52 13.27
CA ALA A 174 0.51 10.06 13.15
C ALA A 174 -0.32 9.32 12.08
N GLY A 175 0.28 9.06 10.91
CA GLY A 175 -0.38 8.30 9.84
C GLY A 175 -0.71 6.86 10.25
N ILE A 176 0.20 6.16 10.94
CA ILE A 176 -0.03 4.80 11.43
C ILE A 176 -1.22 4.77 12.42
N TYR A 177 -1.24 5.66 13.40
CA TYR A 177 -2.32 5.70 14.39
C TYR A 177 -3.65 6.21 13.82
N GLU A 178 -3.61 7.09 12.82
CA GLU A 178 -4.83 7.53 12.13
C GLU A 178 -5.51 6.36 11.40
N VAL A 179 -4.73 5.54 10.69
CA VAL A 179 -5.26 4.32 10.05
C VAL A 179 -5.86 3.37 11.09
N ASP A 180 -5.14 3.09 12.17
CA ASP A 180 -5.61 2.20 13.22
C ASP A 180 -6.91 2.71 13.87
N ARG A 181 -7.01 4.02 14.14
CA ARG A 181 -8.22 4.66 14.67
C ARG A 181 -9.41 4.48 13.73
N ARG A 182 -9.25 4.85 12.44
CA ARG A 182 -10.31 4.71 11.43
C ARG A 182 -10.72 3.26 11.19
N GLY A 183 -9.75 2.35 11.17
CA GLY A 183 -10.01 0.93 11.05
C GLY A 183 -10.87 0.40 12.20
N ARG A 184 -10.58 0.80 13.44
CA ARG A 184 -11.40 0.44 14.62
C ARG A 184 -12.81 1.03 14.53
N GLU A 185 -12.95 2.28 14.10
CA GLU A 185 -14.26 2.91 13.92
C GLU A 185 -15.08 2.18 12.84
N LEU A 186 -14.44 1.80 11.73
CA LEU A 186 -15.08 1.05 10.66
C LEU A 186 -15.57 -0.32 11.15
N ILE A 187 -14.76 -1.04 11.94
CA ILE A 187 -15.15 -2.32 12.52
C ILE A 187 -16.29 -2.17 13.53
N ALA A 188 -16.27 -1.12 14.35
CA ALA A 188 -17.31 -0.88 15.35
C ALA A 188 -18.66 -0.47 14.75
N ALA A 189 -18.68 -0.03 13.49
CA ALA A 189 -19.92 0.36 12.79
C ALA A 189 -20.63 -0.82 12.08
N GLU A 190 -20.02 -2.00 12.03
CA GLU A 190 -20.59 -3.25 11.47
C GLU A 190 -21.45 -4.00 12.49
#